data_3003a3061330b0277cf34ff2168a8721
#
_entry.id   3003a3061330b0277cf34ff2168a8721
#
_cell.length_a   1.000
_cell.length_b   1.000
_cell.length_c   1.000
_cell.angle_alpha   90.00
_cell.angle_beta   90.00
_cell.angle_gamma   90.00
#
_symmetry.space_group_name_H-M   'P 1'
#
loop_
_entity.id
_entity.type
_entity.pdbx_description
1 polymer ?
#
loop_
_entity_poly.entity_id
_entity_poly.type
_entity_poly.pdbx_seq_one_letter_code
_entity_poly.pdbx_strand_id
1 'polypeptide(L)'
;MNLQRLFELFLIFSLLLVFSCKTDNSSEQNNIAIYRQPQTPSILDSQRVIKSGSYSLNQIFVLNNTELQKAKFQVVKVYDGDTITISDGFHEIRVRLIGIDTPEMNEKNTVLRNLAYQAKDYLSSLILDQFIYLQLDHFNEKSMHLDKFGRLLAYIYRFSDNLFVNAQMIRMGFSQEYERYAFEQLHYFRKLAAQAKAEGLGIWALKNSTKLYDVK
;
A
#
# COMPACT_ATOMS: atom_id res chain seq x y z
N MET A 1 -13.65 27.56 42.39
CA MET A 1 -12.62 26.54 42.64
C MET A 1 -11.86 26.37 41.32
N ASN A 2 -10.58 26.79 41.29
CA ASN A 2 -9.83 27.07 40.05
C ASN A 2 -9.39 25.76 39.38
N LEU A 3 -9.50 25.69 38.06
CA LEU A 3 -9.18 24.52 37.22
C LEU A 3 -7.77 23.95 37.46
N GLN A 4 -6.85 24.79 37.93
CA GLN A 4 -5.48 24.42 38.25
C GLN A 4 -5.34 23.53 39.52
N ARG A 5 -6.27 23.62 40.46
CA ARG A 5 -6.29 22.77 41.68
C ARG A 5 -6.84 21.33 41.40
N LEU A 6 -7.63 21.20 40.36
CA LEU A 6 -8.12 19.88 39.92
C LEU A 6 -7.03 19.06 39.22
N PHE A 7 -6.08 19.70 38.57
CA PHE A 7 -4.96 19.05 37.90
C PHE A 7 -3.91 18.53 38.88
N GLU A 8 -3.67 19.21 39.96
CA GLU A 8 -2.72 18.78 40.99
C GLU A 8 -3.24 17.59 41.82
N LEU A 9 -4.54 17.54 42.05
CA LEU A 9 -5.17 16.41 42.76
C LEU A 9 -5.19 15.12 41.95
N PHE A 10 -5.19 15.20 40.59
CA PHE A 10 -5.13 14.01 39.72
C PHE A 10 -3.72 13.42 39.65
N LEU A 11 -2.68 14.26 39.79
CA LEU A 11 -1.27 13.78 39.77
C LEU A 11 -0.89 13.10 41.10
N ILE A 12 -1.47 13.48 42.23
CA ILE A 12 -1.19 12.87 43.53
C ILE A 12 -1.89 11.48 43.67
N PHE A 13 -3.05 11.32 43.05
CA PHE A 13 -3.80 10.06 43.12
C PHE A 13 -3.20 8.94 42.20
N SER A 14 -2.45 9.31 41.15
CA SER A 14 -1.78 8.34 40.29
C SER A 14 -0.48 7.78 40.87
N LEU A 15 0.11 8.47 41.86
CA LEU A 15 1.38 8.06 42.48
C LEU A 15 1.22 7.10 43.69
N LEU A 16 0.00 6.91 44.21
CA LEU A 16 -0.27 6.08 45.37
C LEU A 16 -0.72 4.64 45.06
N LEU A 17 -0.85 4.27 43.77
CA LEU A 17 -1.26 2.91 43.35
C LEU A 17 -0.09 1.98 42.97
N VAL A 18 1.17 2.40 43.15
CA VAL A 18 2.36 1.62 42.75
C VAL A 18 3.04 0.89 43.96
N PHE A 19 2.54 1.08 45.17
CA PHE A 19 3.14 0.44 46.37
C PHE A 19 2.12 -0.39 47.16
N SER A 20 1.82 -1.60 46.68
CA SER A 20 1.47 -2.74 47.56
C SER A 20 1.20 -3.98 46.70
N CYS A 21 2.17 -4.83 46.54
CA CYS A 21 2.07 -6.28 46.63
C CYS A 21 3.48 -6.88 46.62
N LYS A 22 3.95 -7.26 47.76
CA LYS A 22 5.11 -8.12 47.97
C LYS A 22 4.63 -9.44 48.60
N THR A 23 5.30 -10.53 48.18
CA THR A 23 5.34 -11.90 48.73
C THR A 23 4.20 -12.81 48.21
N ASP A 24 4.42 -14.06 47.76
CA ASP A 24 5.39 -15.09 48.13
C ASP A 24 5.57 -16.15 47.01
N ASN A 25 6.67 -16.89 47.15
CA ASN A 25 7.15 -18.03 46.39
C ASN A 25 6.18 -19.22 46.29
N SER A 26 6.14 -19.85 45.09
CA SER A 26 6.52 -21.27 44.94
C SER A 26 6.38 -21.74 43.49
N SER A 27 7.47 -22.26 42.97
CA SER A 27 7.69 -23.26 41.90
C SER A 27 6.46 -23.84 41.19
N GLU A 28 6.33 -23.51 39.89
CA GLU A 28 5.92 -24.46 38.86
C GLU A 28 6.48 -23.99 37.48
N GLN A 29 7.38 -24.82 36.96
CA GLN A 29 7.90 -24.69 35.62
C GLN A 29 6.81 -25.07 34.62
N ASN A 30 6.17 -24.10 33.98
CA ASN A 30 5.41 -24.33 32.79
C ASN A 30 6.02 -23.49 31.64
N ASN A 31 6.54 -24.20 30.63
CA ASN A 31 7.01 -23.67 29.38
C ASN A 31 5.86 -22.96 28.63
N ILE A 32 5.64 -21.70 28.93
CA ILE A 32 4.82 -20.84 28.10
C ILE A 32 5.79 -20.16 27.11
N ALA A 33 5.71 -20.56 25.84
CA ALA A 33 6.34 -19.84 24.77
C ALA A 33 5.83 -18.39 24.81
N ILE A 34 6.69 -17.49 25.27
CA ILE A 34 6.40 -16.04 25.29
C ILE A 34 6.36 -15.60 23.83
N TYR A 35 5.15 -15.47 23.30
CA TYR A 35 4.92 -14.72 22.08
C TYR A 35 5.34 -13.27 22.35
N ARG A 36 6.59 -12.93 22.00
CA ARG A 36 7.03 -11.53 21.97
C ARG A 36 6.17 -10.82 20.92
N GLN A 37 5.26 -9.98 21.38
CA GLN A 37 4.62 -9.01 20.51
C GLN A 37 5.71 -8.20 19.81
N PRO A 38 5.64 -7.99 18.48
CA PRO A 38 6.57 -7.10 17.79
C PRO A 38 6.44 -5.72 18.44
N GLN A 39 7.56 -5.23 19.00
CA GLN A 39 7.60 -3.89 19.58
C GLN A 39 7.39 -2.89 18.44
N THR A 40 6.39 -2.01 18.59
CA THR A 40 6.22 -0.87 17.69
C THR A 40 7.48 -0.01 17.75
N PRO A 41 8.13 0.32 16.62
CA PRO A 41 9.32 1.16 16.63
C PRO A 41 9.01 2.52 17.26
N SER A 42 9.93 3.02 18.06
CA SER A 42 9.78 4.34 18.69
C SER A 42 9.84 5.45 17.62
N ILE A 43 9.23 6.60 17.89
CA ILE A 43 9.28 7.79 17.00
C ILE A 43 10.74 8.20 16.71
N LEU A 44 11.65 7.98 17.67
CA LEU A 44 13.08 8.20 17.49
C LEU A 44 13.72 7.28 16.44
N ASP A 45 13.30 6.01 16.39
CA ASP A 45 13.78 5.05 15.39
C ASP A 45 13.26 5.40 14.00
N SER A 46 12.02 5.88 13.88
CA SER A 46 11.44 6.34 12.62
C SER A 46 12.22 7.53 12.04
N GLN A 47 12.60 8.52 12.86
CA GLN A 47 13.40 9.67 12.42
C GLN A 47 14.85 9.27 12.01
N ARG A 48 15.40 8.21 12.63
CA ARG A 48 16.72 7.69 12.29
C ARG A 48 16.72 6.99 10.94
N VAL A 49 15.65 6.28 10.63
CA VAL A 49 15.42 5.57 9.36
C VAL A 49 15.30 6.55 8.20
N ILE A 50 14.50 7.62 8.36
CA ILE A 50 14.35 8.67 7.34
C ILE A 50 15.72 9.28 6.96
N LYS A 51 16.65 9.40 7.91
CA LYS A 51 18.01 9.87 7.66
C LYS A 51 18.92 8.85 6.97
N SER A 52 18.67 7.54 7.15
CA SER A 52 19.47 6.47 6.55
C SER A 52 19.05 6.06 5.15
N GLY A 53 17.84 6.45 4.72
CA GLY A 53 17.33 6.17 3.36
C GLY A 53 16.93 4.72 3.10
N SER A 54 16.82 3.87 4.13
CA SER A 54 16.39 2.47 3.98
C SER A 54 15.04 2.21 4.67
N TYR A 55 14.11 1.53 4.00
CA TYR A 55 12.76 1.27 4.51
C TYR A 55 12.40 -0.20 4.39
N SER A 56 12.17 -0.88 5.51
CA SER A 56 11.47 -2.16 5.56
C SER A 56 9.95 -1.95 5.54
N LEU A 57 9.16 -3.00 5.26
CA LEU A 57 7.68 -2.90 5.35
C LEU A 57 7.22 -2.32 6.69
N ASN A 58 7.80 -2.77 7.81
CA ASN A 58 7.44 -2.29 9.15
C ASN A 58 7.69 -0.79 9.33
N GLN A 59 8.65 -0.24 8.60
CA GLN A 59 8.98 1.19 8.64
C GLN A 59 8.07 2.02 7.75
N ILE A 60 7.66 1.49 6.58
CA ILE A 60 6.66 2.13 5.73
C ILE A 60 5.34 2.33 6.47
N PHE A 61 4.91 1.36 7.29
CA PHE A 61 3.67 1.46 8.06
C PHE A 61 3.68 2.52 9.17
N VAL A 62 4.85 2.97 9.58
CA VAL A 62 5.02 4.06 10.58
C VAL A 62 5.04 5.44 9.91
N LEU A 63 5.35 5.51 8.60
CA LEU A 63 5.38 6.75 7.86
C LEU A 63 3.96 7.19 7.46
N ASN A 64 3.66 8.46 7.65
CA ASN A 64 2.46 9.05 7.08
C ASN A 64 2.66 9.37 5.58
N ASN A 65 1.55 9.67 4.87
CA ASN A 65 1.61 9.96 3.44
C ASN A 65 2.53 11.15 3.09
N THR A 66 2.66 12.15 3.98
CA THR A 66 3.57 13.29 3.75
C THR A 66 5.03 12.87 3.75
N GLU A 67 5.40 11.92 4.59
CA GLU A 67 6.75 11.35 4.65
C GLU A 67 7.01 10.41 3.47
N LEU A 68 6.03 9.57 3.11
CA LEU A 68 6.11 8.66 1.97
C LEU A 68 6.28 9.40 0.64
N GLN A 69 5.64 10.57 0.47
CA GLN A 69 5.81 11.42 -0.72
C GLN A 69 7.22 11.99 -0.87
N LYS A 70 8.01 12.03 0.21
CA LYS A 70 9.42 12.46 0.20
C LYS A 70 10.39 11.28 0.04
N ALA A 71 9.93 10.06 0.33
CA ALA A 71 10.71 8.85 0.20
C ALA A 71 10.79 8.43 -1.27
N LYS A 72 11.99 8.04 -1.72
CA LYS A 72 12.24 7.58 -3.09
C LYS A 72 12.45 6.08 -3.09
N PHE A 73 11.69 5.39 -3.94
CA PHE A 73 11.84 3.96 -4.18
C PHE A 73 12.12 3.73 -5.65
N GLN A 74 13.11 2.92 -5.97
CA GLN A 74 13.37 2.51 -7.34
C GLN A 74 12.46 1.33 -7.71
N VAL A 75 11.82 1.37 -8.88
CA VAL A 75 11.11 0.21 -9.41
C VAL A 75 12.11 -0.75 -10.03
N VAL A 76 12.31 -1.90 -9.41
CA VAL A 76 13.31 -2.89 -9.85
C VAL A 76 12.69 -4.03 -10.68
N LYS A 77 11.36 -4.20 -10.62
CA LYS A 77 10.66 -5.24 -11.40
C LYS A 77 9.21 -4.88 -11.63
N VAL A 78 8.70 -5.20 -12.82
CA VAL A 78 7.28 -5.19 -13.17
C VAL A 78 6.87 -6.65 -13.47
N TYR A 79 5.89 -7.18 -12.72
CA TYR A 79 5.40 -8.56 -12.91
C TYR A 79 4.33 -8.63 -14.00
N ASP A 80 3.35 -7.75 -13.89
CA ASP A 80 2.19 -7.62 -14.77
C ASP A 80 1.74 -6.14 -14.79
N GLY A 81 0.54 -5.86 -15.28
CA GLY A 81 0.06 -4.49 -15.43
C GLY A 81 -0.33 -3.79 -14.12
N ASP A 82 -0.31 -4.49 -12.97
CA ASP A 82 -0.75 -3.93 -11.69
C ASP A 82 0.10 -4.34 -10.48
N THR A 83 1.18 -5.07 -10.71
CA THR A 83 2.07 -5.55 -9.64
C THR A 83 3.53 -5.28 -9.98
N ILE A 84 4.22 -4.61 -9.05
CA ILE A 84 5.63 -4.25 -9.16
C ILE A 84 6.44 -4.69 -7.94
N THR A 85 7.76 -4.67 -8.05
CA THR A 85 8.68 -4.66 -6.90
C THR A 85 9.44 -3.34 -6.90
N ILE A 86 9.51 -2.74 -5.73
CA ILE A 86 10.27 -1.53 -5.46
C ILE A 86 11.41 -1.83 -4.50
N SER A 87 12.47 -1.02 -4.55
CA SER A 87 13.60 -1.11 -3.63
C SER A 87 13.99 0.28 -3.12
N ASP A 88 14.40 0.34 -1.86
CA ASP A 88 15.05 1.50 -1.24
C ASP A 88 16.59 1.40 -1.28
N GLY A 89 17.14 0.40 -1.99
CA GLY A 89 18.53 0.06 -2.05
C GLY A 89 18.99 -1.04 -1.08
N PHE A 90 18.16 -1.41 -0.10
CA PHE A 90 18.45 -2.44 0.90
C PHE A 90 17.39 -3.53 0.96
N HIS A 91 16.14 -3.17 0.76
CA HIS A 91 14.98 -4.06 0.85
C HIS A 91 14.16 -3.98 -0.43
N GLU A 92 13.55 -5.10 -0.79
CA GLU A 92 12.59 -5.18 -1.88
C GLU A 92 11.18 -5.41 -1.31
N ILE A 93 10.23 -4.65 -1.84
CA ILE A 93 8.84 -4.67 -1.42
C ILE A 93 7.96 -4.88 -2.65
N ARG A 94 7.10 -5.91 -2.59
CA ARG A 94 6.10 -6.13 -3.64
C ARG A 94 4.90 -5.23 -3.40
N VAL A 95 4.52 -4.48 -4.42
CA VAL A 95 3.41 -3.53 -4.39
C VAL A 95 2.34 -3.93 -5.39
N ARG A 96 1.08 -3.94 -4.95
CA ARG A 96 -0.13 -4.04 -5.77
C ARG A 96 -0.73 -2.65 -5.92
N LEU A 97 -0.86 -2.19 -7.13
CA LEU A 97 -1.43 -0.88 -7.44
C LEU A 97 -2.92 -0.87 -7.07
N ILE A 98 -3.34 0.06 -6.21
CA ILE A 98 -4.74 0.18 -5.76
C ILE A 98 -5.65 0.60 -6.92
N GLY A 99 -6.84 0.01 -6.93
CA GLY A 99 -7.97 0.46 -7.75
C GLY A 99 -7.87 0.10 -9.22
N ILE A 100 -6.86 -0.67 -9.64
CA ILE A 100 -6.73 -1.16 -11.02
C ILE A 100 -6.75 -2.69 -11.07
N ASP A 101 -7.26 -3.22 -12.19
CA ASP A 101 -7.33 -4.66 -12.48
C ASP A 101 -7.00 -4.88 -13.95
N THR A 102 -5.84 -5.43 -14.21
CA THR A 102 -5.36 -5.72 -15.56
C THR A 102 -5.63 -7.17 -15.93
N PRO A 103 -5.69 -7.51 -17.24
CA PRO A 103 -5.77 -8.91 -17.66
C PRO A 103 -4.59 -9.73 -17.11
N GLU A 104 -4.84 -10.99 -16.81
CA GLU A 104 -3.83 -11.89 -16.26
C GLU A 104 -2.93 -12.46 -17.37
N MET A 105 -1.63 -12.61 -17.07
CA MET A 105 -0.64 -13.16 -18.03
C MET A 105 -0.89 -14.62 -18.40
N ASN A 106 -1.61 -15.37 -17.57
CA ASN A 106 -1.95 -16.78 -17.75
C ASN A 106 -3.35 -17.01 -18.36
N GLU A 107 -3.98 -15.97 -18.88
CA GLU A 107 -5.30 -16.05 -19.51
C GLU A 107 -5.31 -17.07 -20.66
N LYS A 108 -6.37 -17.90 -20.70
CA LYS A 108 -6.57 -18.88 -21.79
C LYS A 108 -6.93 -18.18 -23.10
N ASN A 109 -7.67 -17.08 -23.01
CA ASN A 109 -8.00 -16.25 -24.16
C ASN A 109 -6.76 -15.49 -24.64
N THR A 110 -6.31 -15.79 -25.86
CA THR A 110 -5.11 -15.20 -26.46
C THR A 110 -5.19 -13.68 -26.57
N VAL A 111 -6.38 -13.12 -26.82
CA VAL A 111 -6.57 -11.67 -26.95
C VAL A 111 -6.37 -11.02 -25.59
N LEU A 112 -6.97 -11.55 -24.52
CA LEU A 112 -6.79 -11.03 -23.16
C LEU A 112 -5.34 -11.19 -22.69
N ARG A 113 -4.71 -12.32 -23.01
CA ARG A 113 -3.30 -12.54 -22.69
C ARG A 113 -2.38 -11.53 -23.41
N ASN A 114 -2.65 -11.20 -24.67
CA ASN A 114 -1.89 -10.16 -25.38
C ASN A 114 -2.09 -8.79 -24.73
N LEU A 115 -3.31 -8.46 -24.27
CA LEU A 115 -3.56 -7.22 -23.52
C LEU A 115 -2.82 -7.21 -22.19
N ALA A 116 -2.71 -8.35 -21.50
CA ALA A 116 -1.91 -8.46 -20.27
C ALA A 116 -0.43 -8.12 -20.53
N TYR A 117 0.15 -8.63 -21.61
CA TYR A 117 1.52 -8.28 -22.02
C TYR A 117 1.65 -6.79 -22.35
N GLN A 118 0.71 -6.23 -23.10
CA GLN A 118 0.70 -4.80 -23.42
C GLN A 118 0.58 -3.93 -22.18
N ALA A 119 -0.27 -4.31 -21.20
CA ALA A 119 -0.40 -3.62 -19.92
C ALA A 119 0.91 -3.64 -19.14
N LYS A 120 1.57 -4.80 -19.08
CA LYS A 120 2.88 -4.95 -18.44
C LYS A 120 3.95 -4.09 -19.13
N ASP A 121 4.03 -4.16 -20.46
CA ASP A 121 5.02 -3.41 -21.24
C ASP A 121 4.80 -1.90 -21.08
N TYR A 122 3.54 -1.46 -21.08
CA TYR A 122 3.21 -0.07 -20.86
C TYR A 122 3.60 0.38 -19.45
N LEU A 123 3.23 -0.37 -18.40
CA LEU A 123 3.64 -0.06 -17.04
C LEU A 123 5.17 -0.02 -16.91
N SER A 124 5.87 -0.98 -17.53
CA SER A 124 7.34 -1.02 -17.56
C SER A 124 7.91 0.25 -18.22
N SER A 125 7.35 0.68 -19.34
CA SER A 125 7.80 1.90 -20.04
C SER A 125 7.61 3.16 -19.20
N LEU A 126 6.63 3.17 -18.31
CA LEU A 126 6.38 4.31 -17.42
C LEU A 126 7.36 4.38 -16.25
N ILE A 127 7.66 3.24 -15.61
CA ILE A 127 8.27 3.26 -14.28
C ILE A 127 9.42 2.28 -14.05
N LEU A 128 9.71 1.31 -14.94
CA LEU A 128 10.84 0.40 -14.73
C LEU A 128 12.14 1.21 -14.64
N ASP A 129 12.98 0.90 -13.66
CA ASP A 129 14.23 1.60 -13.33
C ASP A 129 14.06 3.08 -12.94
N GLN A 130 12.80 3.56 -12.81
CA GLN A 130 12.50 4.93 -12.38
C GLN A 130 12.32 4.99 -10.85
N PHE A 131 12.51 6.20 -10.31
CA PHE A 131 12.13 6.50 -8.94
C PHE A 131 10.66 6.89 -8.86
N ILE A 132 10.01 6.36 -7.83
CA ILE A 132 8.61 6.62 -7.48
C ILE A 132 8.49 7.03 -6.02
N TYR A 133 7.34 7.58 -5.65
CA TYR A 133 6.89 7.64 -4.27
C TYR A 133 5.51 6.96 -4.12
N LEU A 134 5.17 6.63 -2.89
CA LEU A 134 3.95 5.92 -2.51
C LEU A 134 2.97 6.85 -1.83
N GLN A 135 1.67 6.57 -2.02
CA GLN A 135 0.60 7.07 -1.17
C GLN A 135 -0.26 5.89 -0.73
N LEU A 136 -0.49 5.78 0.58
CA LEU A 136 -1.37 4.77 1.16
C LEU A 136 -2.81 5.29 1.22
N ASP A 137 -3.77 4.37 1.11
CA ASP A 137 -5.19 4.67 1.16
C ASP A 137 -5.76 4.30 2.53
N HIS A 138 -6.49 5.20 3.18
CA HIS A 138 -7.05 4.98 4.52
C HIS A 138 -8.03 3.80 4.58
N PHE A 139 -8.70 3.43 3.47
CA PHE A 139 -9.56 2.24 3.43
C PHE A 139 -8.80 0.93 3.70
N ASN A 140 -7.48 0.93 3.56
CA ASN A 140 -6.62 -0.24 3.77
C ASN A 140 -5.91 -0.28 5.14
N GLU A 141 -6.15 0.68 6.03
CA GLU A 141 -5.51 0.74 7.36
C GLU A 141 -5.75 -0.52 8.19
N LYS A 142 -6.99 -1.06 8.19
CA LYS A 142 -7.35 -2.27 8.95
C LYS A 142 -6.56 -3.51 8.54
N SER A 143 -6.10 -3.57 7.29
CA SER A 143 -5.25 -4.64 6.76
C SER A 143 -3.76 -4.30 6.84
N MET A 144 -3.38 -3.22 7.54
CA MET A 144 -2.02 -2.67 7.53
C MET A 144 -1.52 -2.42 6.09
N HIS A 145 -2.41 -1.96 5.22
CA HIS A 145 -2.15 -1.72 3.80
C HIS A 145 -1.60 -2.94 3.03
N LEU A 146 -1.87 -4.16 3.51
CA LEU A 146 -1.48 -5.40 2.83
C LEU A 146 -2.69 -6.11 2.24
N ASP A 147 -2.49 -6.76 1.11
CA ASP A 147 -3.45 -7.72 0.58
C ASP A 147 -3.25 -9.12 1.19
N LYS A 148 -4.13 -10.06 0.83
CA LYS A 148 -4.08 -11.45 1.33
C LYS A 148 -2.81 -12.22 0.90
N PHE A 149 -2.02 -11.68 -0.03
CA PHE A 149 -0.76 -12.27 -0.51
C PHE A 149 0.47 -11.56 0.10
N GLY A 150 0.26 -10.62 1.01
CA GLY A 150 1.33 -9.85 1.66
C GLY A 150 1.95 -8.76 0.76
N ARG A 151 1.26 -8.36 -0.33
CA ARG A 151 1.70 -7.24 -1.16
C ARG A 151 1.22 -5.92 -0.54
N LEU A 152 2.07 -4.90 -0.57
CA LEU A 152 1.71 -3.55 -0.14
C LEU A 152 0.70 -2.95 -1.13
N LEU A 153 -0.42 -2.44 -0.63
CA LEU A 153 -1.44 -1.73 -1.40
C LEU A 153 -1.11 -0.24 -1.42
N ALA A 154 -0.83 0.32 -2.60
CA ALA A 154 -0.47 1.73 -2.70
C ALA A 154 -0.91 2.37 -4.02
N TYR A 155 -1.05 3.69 -4.00
CA TYR A 155 -1.00 4.54 -5.17
C TYR A 155 0.46 4.87 -5.48
N ILE A 156 0.80 4.90 -6.76
CA ILE A 156 2.16 5.09 -7.26
C ILE A 156 2.24 6.39 -8.05
N TYR A 157 3.23 7.20 -7.71
CA TYR A 157 3.54 8.42 -8.44
C TYR A 157 4.99 8.39 -8.92
N ARG A 158 5.22 8.66 -10.21
CA ARG A 158 6.58 8.78 -10.74
C ARG A 158 7.24 10.05 -10.22
N PHE A 159 8.45 9.92 -9.68
CA PHE A 159 9.08 11.01 -8.93
C PHE A 159 9.49 12.19 -9.82
N SER A 160 9.86 11.95 -11.08
CA SER A 160 10.40 12.97 -11.98
C SER A 160 9.39 14.04 -12.40
N ASP A 161 8.11 13.68 -12.54
CA ASP A 161 7.06 14.53 -13.11
C ASP A 161 5.72 14.40 -12.40
N ASN A 162 5.69 13.69 -11.29
CA ASN A 162 4.49 13.48 -10.47
C ASN A 162 3.35 12.75 -11.20
N LEU A 163 3.67 11.95 -12.23
CA LEU A 163 2.67 11.18 -12.97
C LEU A 163 1.97 10.19 -12.03
N PHE A 164 0.64 10.28 -11.93
CA PHE A 164 -0.17 9.31 -11.18
C PHE A 164 -0.33 8.02 -12.01
N VAL A 165 0.49 7.02 -11.73
CA VAL A 165 0.65 5.82 -12.56
C VAL A 165 -0.63 4.98 -12.60
N ASN A 166 -1.30 4.76 -11.44
CA ASN A 166 -2.57 4.02 -11.39
C ASN A 166 -3.62 4.65 -12.32
N ALA A 167 -3.77 5.97 -12.25
CA ALA A 167 -4.71 6.70 -13.08
C ALA A 167 -4.36 6.61 -14.58
N GLN A 168 -3.07 6.66 -14.90
CA GLN A 168 -2.58 6.55 -16.27
C GLN A 168 -2.87 5.18 -16.89
N MET A 169 -2.74 4.09 -16.12
CA MET A 169 -3.09 2.74 -16.59
C MET A 169 -4.56 2.64 -17.00
N ILE A 170 -5.48 3.21 -16.20
CA ILE A 170 -6.91 3.24 -16.51
C ILE A 170 -7.19 4.14 -17.71
N ARG A 171 -6.62 5.36 -17.72
CA ARG A 171 -6.86 6.35 -18.79
C ARG A 171 -6.45 5.84 -20.17
N MET A 172 -5.40 5.02 -20.24
CA MET A 172 -4.93 4.40 -21.48
C MET A 172 -5.63 3.07 -21.82
N GLY A 173 -6.61 2.67 -21.00
CA GLY A 173 -7.41 1.48 -21.24
C GLY A 173 -6.68 0.16 -20.97
N PHE A 174 -5.55 0.14 -20.24
CA PHE A 174 -4.85 -1.09 -19.87
C PHE A 174 -5.45 -1.76 -18.64
N SER A 175 -6.30 -1.05 -17.91
CA SER A 175 -7.02 -1.53 -16.74
C SER A 175 -8.44 -0.97 -16.72
N GLN A 176 -9.37 -1.77 -16.21
CA GLN A 176 -10.61 -1.23 -15.66
C GLN A 176 -10.40 -0.84 -14.20
N GLU A 177 -11.31 -0.05 -13.64
CA GLU A 177 -11.35 0.21 -12.20
C GLU A 177 -11.73 -1.07 -11.44
N TYR A 178 -11.02 -1.33 -10.33
CA TYR A 178 -11.28 -2.50 -9.49
C TYR A 178 -12.27 -2.16 -8.38
N GLU A 179 -13.56 -2.39 -8.62
CA GLU A 179 -14.64 -1.97 -7.72
C GLU A 179 -14.94 -2.93 -6.56
N ARG A 180 -14.23 -4.05 -6.46
CA ARG A 180 -14.50 -5.07 -5.42
C ARG A 180 -14.32 -4.52 -3.99
N TYR A 181 -13.47 -3.52 -3.81
CA TYR A 181 -13.17 -2.88 -2.52
C TYR A 181 -13.29 -1.37 -2.65
N ALA A 182 -13.68 -0.71 -1.55
CA ALA A 182 -13.67 0.75 -1.50
C ALA A 182 -12.24 1.28 -1.50
N PHE A 183 -12.03 2.41 -2.19
CA PHE A 183 -10.78 3.16 -2.18
C PHE A 183 -11.06 4.63 -2.52
N GLU A 184 -10.18 5.55 -2.08
CA GLU A 184 -10.40 7.00 -2.18
C GLU A 184 -10.62 7.48 -3.61
N GLN A 185 -9.87 6.95 -4.58
CA GLN A 185 -9.86 7.43 -5.96
C GLN A 185 -10.94 6.81 -6.86
N LEU A 186 -11.88 6.01 -6.31
CA LEU A 186 -12.87 5.26 -7.08
C LEU A 186 -13.64 6.16 -8.08
N HIS A 187 -14.14 7.31 -7.62
CA HIS A 187 -14.91 8.21 -8.49
C HIS A 187 -14.06 8.81 -9.62
N TYR A 188 -12.81 9.15 -9.33
CA TYR A 188 -11.88 9.64 -10.34
C TYR A 188 -11.55 8.55 -11.36
N PHE A 189 -11.29 7.31 -10.92
CA PHE A 189 -10.96 6.18 -11.79
C PHE A 189 -12.13 5.80 -12.71
N ARG A 190 -13.37 5.85 -12.22
CA ARG A 190 -14.58 5.67 -13.06
C ARG A 190 -14.65 6.68 -14.20
N LYS A 191 -14.31 7.95 -13.96
CA LYS A 191 -14.27 8.96 -15.02
C LYS A 191 -13.22 8.64 -16.08
N LEU A 192 -12.04 8.20 -15.66
CA LEU A 192 -10.95 7.84 -16.58
C LEU A 192 -11.30 6.59 -17.39
N ALA A 193 -11.90 5.57 -16.78
CA ALA A 193 -12.36 4.38 -17.46
C ALA A 193 -13.45 4.70 -18.49
N ALA A 194 -14.40 5.57 -18.15
CA ALA A 194 -15.42 6.03 -19.08
C ALA A 194 -14.82 6.77 -20.29
N GLN A 195 -13.78 7.59 -20.10
CA GLN A 195 -13.05 8.26 -21.19
C GLN A 195 -12.34 7.23 -22.08
N ALA A 196 -11.56 6.31 -21.48
CA ALA A 196 -10.87 5.25 -22.21
C ALA A 196 -11.84 4.38 -23.03
N LYS A 197 -13.02 4.08 -22.46
CA LYS A 197 -14.09 3.33 -23.14
C LYS A 197 -14.68 4.11 -24.31
N ALA A 198 -14.95 5.39 -24.14
CA ALA A 198 -15.49 6.25 -25.22
C ALA A 198 -14.50 6.37 -26.39
N GLU A 199 -13.21 6.38 -26.12
CA GLU A 199 -12.12 6.45 -27.10
C GLU A 199 -11.72 5.07 -27.67
N GLY A 200 -12.26 3.97 -27.12
CA GLY A 200 -11.96 2.60 -27.55
C GLY A 200 -10.50 2.20 -27.31
N LEU A 201 -9.90 2.65 -26.20
CA LEU A 201 -8.49 2.38 -25.89
C LEU A 201 -8.30 1.01 -25.18
N GLY A 202 -7.19 0.35 -25.47
CA GLY A 202 -6.74 -0.86 -24.80
C GLY A 202 -7.81 -1.96 -24.76
N ILE A 203 -8.23 -2.39 -23.59
CA ILE A 203 -9.26 -3.42 -23.39
C ILE A 203 -10.62 -3.05 -24.01
N TRP A 204 -10.89 -1.76 -24.16
CA TRP A 204 -12.14 -1.24 -24.73
C TRP A 204 -12.17 -1.22 -26.27
N ALA A 205 -11.01 -1.42 -26.93
CA ALA A 205 -10.92 -1.59 -28.39
C ALA A 205 -11.62 -2.87 -28.88
N LEU A 206 -11.83 -3.82 -28.01
CA LEU A 206 -12.53 -5.07 -28.33
C LEU A 206 -14.02 -4.81 -28.39
N LYS A 207 -14.61 -4.81 -29.59
CA LYS A 207 -16.06 -4.52 -29.84
C LYS A 207 -17.07 -5.35 -29.05
N ASN A 208 -16.62 -6.44 -28.36
CA ASN A 208 -17.43 -7.33 -27.53
C ASN A 208 -16.88 -7.47 -26.09
N SER A 209 -16.11 -6.50 -25.60
CA SER A 209 -15.43 -6.59 -24.31
C SER A 209 -16.37 -6.69 -23.09
N THR A 210 -17.61 -6.23 -23.21
CA THR A 210 -18.65 -6.42 -22.18
C THR A 210 -18.94 -7.90 -21.85
N LYS A 211 -18.73 -8.83 -22.78
CA LYS A 211 -18.94 -10.28 -22.54
C LYS A 211 -17.69 -11.01 -22.03
N LEU A 212 -16.50 -10.42 -22.13
CA LEU A 212 -15.23 -11.10 -21.78
C LEU A 212 -14.85 -10.92 -20.30
N TYR A 213 -15.35 -9.88 -19.66
CA TYR A 213 -15.07 -9.57 -18.25
C TYR A 213 -16.19 -9.94 -17.28
N ASP A 214 -17.43 -10.19 -17.79
CA ASP A 214 -18.59 -10.58 -16.97
C ASP A 214 -18.56 -12.06 -16.51
N VAL A 215 -17.46 -12.77 -16.76
CA VAL A 215 -17.28 -14.20 -16.40
C VAL A 215 -16.16 -14.36 -15.35
N LYS A 216 -16.27 -13.60 -14.22
CA LYS A 216 -15.49 -13.88 -13.01
C LYS A 216 -16.36 -13.97 -11.76
#